data_a80f2a38aeac79322665847edda4d1c0
#
_entry.id   a80f2a38aeac79322665847edda4d1c0
#
_cell.length_a   1.000
_cell.length_b   1.000
_cell.length_c   1.000
_cell.angle_alpha   90.00
_cell.angle_beta   90.00
_cell.angle_gamma   90.00
#
_symmetry.space_group_name_H-M   'P 1'
#
loop_
_entity.id
_entity.type
_entity.pdbx_description
1 polymer ?
#
loop_
_entity_poly.entity_id
_entity_poly.type
_entity_poly.pdbx_seq_one_letter_code
_entity_poly.pdbx_strand_id
1 'polypeptide(L)' 'YVIEIVEHGIIEPQGRTPDVWRFDDYELAIAQRATKLHNDLEMEWEGVALALDLIEEVQQLRAENQRLKQQLGRFVGDL' A
#
# COMPACT_ATOMS: atom_id res chain seq x y z
N TYR A 1 -14.52 10.18 -2.27
CA TYR A 1 -13.48 9.74 -1.33
C TYR A 1 -12.06 10.14 -1.72
N VAL A 2 -11.83 10.55 -2.97
CA VAL A 2 -10.46 10.86 -3.45
C VAL A 2 -9.82 11.96 -2.59
N ILE A 3 -10.57 12.99 -2.25
CA ILE A 3 -10.05 14.09 -1.44
C ILE A 3 -9.61 13.60 -0.06
N GLU A 4 -10.43 12.79 0.60
CA GLU A 4 -10.12 12.23 1.90
C GLU A 4 -8.89 11.31 1.85
N ILE A 5 -8.79 10.51 0.81
CA ILE A 5 -7.65 9.61 0.60
C ILE A 5 -6.36 10.41 0.45
N VAL A 6 -6.40 11.50 -0.31
CA VAL A 6 -5.24 12.38 -0.48
C VAL A 6 -4.92 13.12 0.81
N GLU A 7 -5.93 13.64 1.50
CA GLU A 7 -5.72 14.38 2.75
C GLU A 7 -5.06 13.54 3.83
N HIS A 8 -5.35 12.23 3.87
CA HIS A 8 -4.75 11.31 4.82
C HIS A 8 -3.42 10.73 4.35
N GLY A 9 -2.88 11.22 3.23
CA GLY A 9 -1.58 10.81 2.74
C GLY A 9 -1.51 9.40 2.20
N ILE A 10 -2.65 8.79 1.88
CA ILE A 10 -2.71 7.42 1.36
C ILE A 10 -2.14 7.36 -0.05
N ILE A 11 -2.44 8.36 -0.87
CA ILE A 11 -1.85 8.53 -2.20
C ILE A 11 -1.42 9.99 -2.37
N GLU A 12 -0.48 10.22 -3.28
CA GLU A 12 -0.02 11.56 -3.63
C GLU A 12 -0.42 11.87 -5.06
N PRO A 13 -1.25 12.89 -5.28
CA PRO A 13 -1.64 13.26 -6.63
C PRO A 13 -0.55 14.07 -7.31
N GLN A 14 -0.50 13.98 -8.63
CA GLN A 14 0.26 14.89 -9.46
C GLN A 14 -0.66 16.04 -9.88
N GLY A 15 -0.26 17.26 -9.59
CA GLY A 15 -1.07 18.44 -9.85
C GLY A 15 -1.29 19.25 -8.58
N ARG A 16 -1.60 20.54 -8.75
CA ARG A 16 -1.70 21.49 -7.62
C ARG A 16 -3.10 21.59 -7.03
N THR A 17 -4.12 21.32 -7.84
CA THR A 17 -5.52 21.43 -7.41
C THR A 17 -6.27 20.16 -7.79
N PRO A 18 -7.39 19.85 -7.10
CA PRO A 18 -8.16 18.63 -7.39
C PRO A 18 -8.59 18.51 -8.85
N ASP A 19 -8.82 19.63 -9.54
CA ASP A 19 -9.26 19.63 -10.93
C ASP A 19 -8.22 19.07 -11.89
N VAL A 20 -6.94 19.16 -11.53
CA VAL A 20 -5.82 18.71 -12.36
C VAL A 20 -5.06 17.53 -11.77
N TRP A 21 -5.59 16.93 -10.70
CA TRP A 21 -4.95 15.76 -10.09
C TRP A 21 -4.90 14.60 -11.08
N ARG A 22 -3.74 13.94 -11.11
CA ARG A 22 -3.51 12.73 -11.89
C ARG A 22 -2.93 11.66 -11.00
N PHE A 23 -3.33 10.43 -11.26
CA PHE A 23 -2.88 9.28 -10.50
C PHE A 23 -2.44 8.19 -11.48
N ASP A 24 -1.37 7.47 -11.15
CA ASP A 24 -0.98 6.31 -11.92
C ASP A 24 -1.82 5.08 -11.54
N ASP A 25 -1.62 3.98 -12.27
CA ASP A 25 -2.40 2.75 -12.05
C ASP A 25 -2.16 2.16 -10.66
N TYR A 26 -0.95 2.28 -10.15
CA TYR A 26 -0.60 1.80 -8.81
C TYR A 26 -1.37 2.59 -7.74
N GLU A 27 -1.40 3.90 -7.87
CA GLU A 27 -2.12 4.77 -6.94
C GLU A 27 -3.63 4.53 -7.00
N LEU A 28 -4.18 4.29 -8.20
CA LEU A 28 -5.59 3.95 -8.35
C LEU A 28 -5.93 2.64 -7.65
N ALA A 29 -5.05 1.65 -7.74
CA ALA A 29 -5.24 0.37 -7.06
C ALA A 29 -5.23 0.55 -5.53
N ILE A 30 -4.33 1.39 -5.01
CA ILE A 30 -4.29 1.73 -3.59
C ILE A 30 -5.58 2.44 -3.17
N ALA A 31 -6.06 3.39 -3.98
CA ALA A 31 -7.29 4.12 -3.69
C ALA A 31 -8.51 3.19 -3.65
N GLN A 32 -8.58 2.23 -4.57
CA GLN A 32 -9.66 1.23 -4.57
C GLN A 32 -9.61 0.37 -3.32
N ARG A 33 -8.42 -0.07 -2.91
CA ARG A 33 -8.25 -0.86 -1.68
C ARG A 33 -8.63 -0.04 -0.45
N ALA A 34 -8.24 1.23 -0.39
CA ALA A 34 -8.59 2.13 0.69
C ALA A 34 -10.10 2.31 0.80
N THR A 35 -10.76 2.54 -0.33
CA THR A 35 -12.21 2.70 -0.39
C THR A 35 -12.92 1.44 0.10
N LYS A 36 -12.41 0.28 -0.30
CA LYS A 36 -13.00 -1.00 0.12
C LYS A 36 -12.86 -1.21 1.62
N LEU A 37 -11.70 -0.93 2.19
CA LEU A 37 -11.50 -1.01 3.64
C LEU A 37 -12.44 -0.07 4.39
N HIS A 38 -12.58 1.16 3.89
CA HIS A 38 -13.45 2.15 4.50
C HIS A 38 -14.91 1.69 4.48
N ASN A 39 -15.40 1.19 3.33
CA ASN A 39 -16.79 0.82 3.16
C ASN A 39 -17.13 -0.53 3.78
N ASP A 40 -16.31 -1.55 3.54
CA ASP A 40 -16.63 -2.91 3.94
C ASP A 40 -16.38 -3.15 5.44
N LEU A 41 -15.37 -2.51 6.00
CA LEU A 41 -14.99 -2.68 7.40
C LEU A 41 -15.36 -1.48 8.26
N GLU A 42 -16.01 -0.47 7.68
CA GLU A 42 -16.40 0.74 8.38
C GLU A 42 -15.23 1.42 9.10
N MET A 43 -14.05 1.36 8.50
CA MET A 43 -12.85 1.96 9.05
C MET A 43 -12.81 3.45 8.76
N GLU A 44 -12.39 4.24 9.75
CA GLU A 44 -12.08 5.64 9.52
C GLU A 44 -10.80 5.78 8.71
N TRP A 45 -10.61 6.92 8.04
CA TRP A 45 -9.50 7.12 7.13
C TRP A 45 -8.13 7.00 7.81
N GLU A 46 -8.00 7.42 9.06
CA GLU A 46 -6.78 7.24 9.83
C GLU A 46 -6.43 5.76 9.99
N GLY A 47 -7.44 4.94 10.28
CA GLY A 47 -7.27 3.50 10.38
C GLY A 47 -6.94 2.86 9.04
N VAL A 48 -7.58 3.34 7.96
CA VAL A 48 -7.28 2.87 6.59
C VAL A 48 -5.82 3.16 6.24
N ALA A 49 -5.35 4.37 6.51
CA ALA A 49 -3.97 4.75 6.22
C ALA A 49 -2.99 3.85 6.97
N LEU A 50 -3.23 3.63 8.27
CA LEU A 50 -2.39 2.76 9.08
C LEU A 50 -2.42 1.31 8.56
N ALA A 51 -3.60 0.79 8.23
CA ALA A 51 -3.74 -0.56 7.71
C ALA A 51 -2.97 -0.75 6.42
N LEU A 52 -3.02 0.22 5.50
CA LEU A 52 -2.30 0.15 4.23
C LEU A 52 -0.79 0.20 4.44
N ASP A 53 -0.30 1.03 5.36
CA ASP A 53 1.12 1.07 5.71
C ASP A 53 1.58 -0.28 6.27
N LEU A 54 0.79 -0.88 7.15
CA LEU A 54 1.12 -2.18 7.72
C LEU A 54 1.09 -3.29 6.67
N ILE A 55 0.13 -3.26 5.75
CA ILE A 55 0.07 -4.22 4.65
C ILE A 55 1.32 -4.12 3.77
N GLU A 56 1.73 -2.90 3.44
CA GLU A 56 2.94 -2.67 2.65
C GLU A 56 4.17 -3.22 3.37
N GLU A 57 4.29 -2.94 4.66
CA GLU A 57 5.40 -3.44 5.47
C GLU A 57 5.41 -4.96 5.53
N VAL A 58 4.26 -5.59 5.69
CA VAL A 58 4.14 -7.05 5.67
C VAL A 58 4.59 -7.62 4.33
N GLN A 59 4.18 -6.98 3.22
CA GLN A 59 4.58 -7.43 1.88
C GLN A 59 6.09 -7.34 1.69
N GLN A 60 6.70 -6.25 2.14
CA GLN A 60 8.15 -6.08 2.08
C GLN A 60 8.88 -7.12 2.92
N LEU A 61 8.40 -7.37 4.13
CA LEU A 61 8.99 -8.38 5.02
C LEU A 61 8.87 -9.79 4.46
N ARG A 62 7.74 -10.11 3.84
CA ARG A 62 7.55 -11.41 3.19
C ARG A 62 8.49 -11.60 2.01
N ALA A 63 8.69 -10.56 1.20
CA ALA A 63 9.62 -10.61 0.08
C ALA A 63 11.05 -10.79 0.57
N GLU A 64 11.45 -10.06 1.62
CA GLU A 64 12.77 -10.19 2.22
C GLU A 64 12.97 -11.58 2.83
N ASN A 65 11.97 -12.09 3.53
CA ASN A 65 12.00 -13.42 4.12
C ASN A 65 12.19 -14.49 3.04
N GLN A 66 11.46 -14.37 1.93
CA GLN A 66 11.59 -15.30 0.81
C GLN A 66 12.99 -15.26 0.21
N ARG A 67 13.55 -14.06 0.05
CA ARG A 67 14.91 -13.90 -0.46
C ARG A 67 15.93 -14.55 0.47
N LEU A 68 15.79 -14.32 1.78
CA LEU A 68 16.70 -14.92 2.77
C LEU A 68 16.58 -16.45 2.79
N LYS A 69 15.39 -16.99 2.66
CA LYS A 69 15.18 -18.44 2.57
C LYS A 69 15.85 -19.03 1.34
N GLN A 70 15.80 -18.33 0.21
CA GLN A 70 16.45 -18.76 -1.02
C GLN A 70 17.98 -18.75 -0.85
N GLN A 71 18.53 -17.71 -0.23
CA GLN A 71 19.96 -17.64 0.05
C GLN A 71 20.40 -18.75 0.99
N LEU A 72 19.64 -19.01 2.04
CA LEU A 72 19.94 -20.08 2.98
C LEU A 72 19.84 -21.45 2.30
N GLY A 73 18.84 -21.64 1.43
CA GLY A 73 18.69 -22.86 0.66
C GLY A 73 19.89 -23.14 -0.24
N ARG A 74 20.41 -22.10 -0.90
CA ARG A 74 21.64 -22.23 -1.70
C ARG A 74 22.81 -22.63 -0.84
N PHE A 75 22.97 -21.97 0.30
CA PHE A 75 24.07 -22.25 1.20
C PHE A 75 24.02 -23.71 1.68
N VAL A 76 22.86 -24.18 2.09
CA VAL A 76 22.65 -25.56 2.53
C VAL A 76 22.85 -26.54 1.37
N GLY A 77 22.38 -26.16 0.18
CA GLY A 77 22.49 -26.98 -1.02
C GLY A 77 23.95 -27.20 -1.47
N ASP A 78 24.82 -26.24 -1.16
CA ASP A 78 26.27 -26.34 -1.49
C ASP A 78 27.05 -27.20 -0.51
N LEU A 79 26.43 -27.56 0.61
CA LEU A 79 27.05 -28.45 1.58
C LEU A 79 26.84 -29.91 1.21
#